data_a905ac84aa99f5c9aadafcdaf4129b68
#
_entry.id   a905ac84aa99f5c9aadafcdaf4129b68
#
_cell.length_a   1.000
_cell.length_b   1.000
_cell.length_c   1.000
_cell.angle_alpha   90.00
_cell.angle_beta   90.00
_cell.angle_gamma   90.00
#
_symmetry.space_group_name_H-M   'P 1'
#
loop_
_entity.id
_entity.type
_entity.pdbx_description
1 polymer ?
#
loop_
_entity_poly.entity_id
_entity_poly.type
_entity_poly.pdbx_seq_one_letter_code
_entity_poly.pdbx_strand_id
1 'polypeptide(L)'
;MVTGRYRLVESIGQGGMGRVWRAADEMLDRQVAVKEMRIDGLDPEDTRTRRERTLREARATARIDHPHVVRIYDVVDAGERLWIVMELVAGRSLEQIVVEDGPLDSREAARVGLELVGALRQVHAQGVLHRDIKPGNVLVERAGRHRVVLTDFGIAALQDAEALTMVGMLVGSPDYMAPERISGRPQGPPSDVWSLGATLCAALGGRSPFSRSTTLATLHAVLYEEPELPSGAGELREILAALLEKDPSTRPGLEELEAGLGEIVRPPRPSTAPARPPAEGPEYDFASASEYGTANEPPYRPAPEHPPERPTEPAPGLRPARQPAPASEHLSALTPYPDRESGPVGAPDPVSASAPEREGAPDPAPD
;
A
#
# COMPACT_ATOMS: atom_id res chain seq x y z
N MET A 1 6.40 23.03 16.21
CA MET A 1 7.64 22.37 16.67
C MET A 1 7.28 21.19 17.57
N VAL A 2 7.84 20.05 17.30
CA VAL A 2 7.78 18.87 18.18
C VAL A 2 9.12 18.79 18.91
N THR A 3 9.10 18.82 20.23
CA THR A 3 10.29 18.82 21.15
C THR A 3 11.41 19.80 20.81
N GLY A 4 11.10 20.92 20.15
CA GLY A 4 12.11 21.91 19.75
C GLY A 4 13.04 21.47 18.61
N ARG A 5 12.90 20.23 18.11
CA ARG A 5 13.74 19.66 17.04
C ARG A 5 13.03 19.55 15.69
N TYR A 6 11.81 19.06 15.67
CA TYR A 6 11.10 18.80 14.40
C TYR A 6 10.12 19.93 14.09
N ARG A 7 10.38 20.69 13.04
CA ARG A 7 9.49 21.75 12.58
C ARG A 7 8.54 21.22 11.52
N LEU A 8 7.26 21.08 11.88
CA LEU A 8 6.20 20.66 10.96
C LEU A 8 6.04 21.71 9.85
N VAL A 9 6.03 21.28 8.60
CA VAL A 9 5.95 22.14 7.41
C VAL A 9 4.56 22.11 6.81
N GLU A 10 4.10 20.94 6.39
CA GLU A 10 2.78 20.76 5.79
C GLU A 10 2.24 19.35 6.10
N SER A 11 0.92 19.20 6.05
CA SER A 11 0.26 17.89 6.16
C SER A 11 0.33 17.18 4.82
N ILE A 12 0.91 15.95 4.80
CA ILE A 12 1.05 15.13 3.59
C ILE A 12 0.10 13.94 3.59
N GLY A 13 -0.59 13.67 4.71
CA GLY A 13 -1.59 12.62 4.84
C GLY A 13 -2.45 12.82 6.08
N GLN A 14 -3.71 12.41 6.00
CA GLN A 14 -4.65 12.39 7.11
C GLN A 14 -5.54 11.16 7.00
N GLY A 15 -5.71 10.44 8.09
CA GLY A 15 -6.57 9.26 8.16
C GLY A 15 -7.11 9.04 9.57
N GLY A 16 -7.87 7.97 9.78
CA GLY A 16 -8.46 7.63 11.08
C GLY A 16 -7.45 7.48 12.21
N MET A 17 -6.21 7.11 11.88
CA MET A 17 -5.13 6.88 12.85
C MET A 17 -4.28 8.12 13.17
N GLY A 18 -4.56 9.28 12.58
CA GLY A 18 -3.84 10.51 12.80
C GLY A 18 -3.45 11.26 11.54
N ARG A 19 -2.51 12.17 11.68
CA ARG A 19 -2.02 13.04 10.61
C ARG A 19 -0.53 12.79 10.37
N VAL A 20 -0.12 12.77 9.11
CA VAL A 20 1.28 12.69 8.71
C VAL A 20 1.73 14.06 8.18
N TRP A 21 2.85 14.53 8.68
CA TRP A 21 3.43 15.83 8.35
C TRP A 21 4.75 15.65 7.62
N ARG A 22 5.01 16.45 6.62
CA ARG A 22 6.38 16.74 6.19
C ARG A 22 6.97 17.69 7.21
N ALA A 23 8.17 17.38 7.71
CA ALA A 23 8.84 18.17 8.73
C ALA A 23 10.33 18.33 8.44
N ALA A 24 10.94 19.35 9.02
CA ALA A 24 12.39 19.53 9.02
C ALA A 24 12.95 19.09 10.39
N ASP A 25 13.95 18.21 10.37
CA ASP A 25 14.80 17.87 11.52
C ASP A 25 15.90 18.94 11.59
N GLU A 26 15.67 19.97 12.40
CA GLU A 26 16.55 21.15 12.51
C GLU A 26 17.96 20.81 13.06
N MET A 27 18.10 19.64 13.74
CA MET A 27 19.39 19.22 14.28
C MET A 27 20.27 18.54 13.23
N LEU A 28 19.66 17.78 12.30
CA LEU A 28 20.36 16.99 11.28
C LEU A 28 20.23 17.59 9.87
N ASP A 29 19.60 18.76 9.72
CA ASP A 29 19.37 19.46 8.46
C ASP A 29 18.82 18.55 7.36
N ARG A 30 17.74 17.83 7.68
CA ARG A 30 17.08 16.89 6.73
C ARG A 30 15.58 16.97 6.81
N GLN A 31 14.93 16.55 5.74
CA GLN A 31 13.47 16.36 5.73
C GLN A 31 13.10 14.98 6.27
N VAL A 32 11.99 14.92 7.01
CA VAL A 32 11.44 13.71 7.60
C VAL A 32 9.92 13.71 7.48
N ALA A 33 9.30 12.55 7.56
CA ALA A 33 7.88 12.42 7.81
C ALA A 33 7.64 12.27 9.32
N VAL A 34 6.60 12.93 9.83
CA VAL A 34 6.25 12.86 11.26
C VAL A 34 4.78 12.50 11.38
N LYS A 35 4.49 11.31 11.90
CA LYS A 35 3.12 10.84 12.15
C LYS A 35 2.69 11.24 13.55
N GLU A 36 1.61 12.01 13.62
CA GLU A 36 0.95 12.42 14.85
C GLU A 36 -0.07 11.35 15.24
N MET A 37 0.07 10.78 16.43
CA MET A 37 -0.86 9.80 16.97
C MET A 37 -1.48 10.32 18.26
N ARG A 38 -2.81 10.28 18.34
CA ARG A 38 -3.54 10.51 19.58
C ARG A 38 -3.65 9.19 20.33
N ILE A 39 -3.46 9.26 21.64
CA ILE A 39 -3.68 8.12 22.51
C ILE A 39 -4.86 8.50 23.41
N ASP A 40 -6.04 8.19 22.89
CA ASP A 40 -7.28 8.40 23.62
C ASP A 40 -7.66 7.06 24.29
N GLY A 41 -8.04 7.10 25.56
CA GLY A 41 -8.55 5.98 26.33
C GLY A 41 -9.83 6.38 27.06
N LEU A 42 -10.65 5.39 27.45
CA LEU A 42 -11.86 5.63 28.23
C LEU A 42 -11.53 6.11 29.64
N ASP A 43 -10.36 5.70 30.14
CA ASP A 43 -9.83 6.13 31.43
C ASP A 43 -8.28 6.27 31.38
N PRO A 44 -7.66 6.82 32.45
CA PRO A 44 -6.20 7.01 32.51
C PRO A 44 -5.38 5.72 32.46
N GLU A 45 -5.90 4.61 32.97
CA GLU A 45 -5.20 3.31 33.00
C GLU A 45 -5.18 2.68 31.60
N ASP A 46 -6.32 2.72 30.88
CA ASP A 46 -6.41 2.33 29.49
C ASP A 46 -5.46 3.15 28.61
N THR A 47 -5.44 4.46 28.81
CA THR A 47 -4.56 5.39 28.09
C THR A 47 -3.08 5.02 28.31
N ARG A 48 -2.68 4.72 29.53
CA ARG A 48 -1.33 4.31 29.89
C ARG A 48 -0.96 2.98 29.22
N THR A 49 -1.82 1.98 29.31
CA THR A 49 -1.59 0.65 28.75
C THR A 49 -1.44 0.72 27.23
N ARG A 50 -2.32 1.46 26.53
CA ARG A 50 -2.25 1.70 25.08
C ARG A 50 -0.95 2.38 24.70
N ARG A 51 -0.54 3.40 25.46
CA ARG A 51 0.71 4.12 25.24
C ARG A 51 1.93 3.21 25.34
N GLU A 52 2.01 2.41 26.39
CA GLU A 52 3.12 1.46 26.60
C GLU A 52 3.19 0.42 25.48
N ARG A 53 2.05 -0.09 25.01
CA ARG A 53 1.95 -1.00 23.86
C ARG A 53 2.45 -0.32 22.60
N THR A 54 1.94 0.88 22.29
CA THR A 54 2.32 1.67 21.11
C THR A 54 3.83 1.97 21.06
N LEU A 55 4.41 2.39 22.19
CA LEU A 55 5.84 2.64 22.33
C LEU A 55 6.68 1.37 22.11
N ARG A 56 6.22 0.23 22.64
CA ARG A 56 6.91 -1.05 22.49
C ARG A 56 6.93 -1.49 21.02
N GLU A 57 5.82 -1.39 20.31
CA GLU A 57 5.73 -1.74 18.89
C GLU A 57 6.53 -0.78 18.01
N ALA A 58 6.43 0.52 18.24
CA ALA A 58 7.23 1.51 17.53
C ALA A 58 8.73 1.23 17.69
N ARG A 59 9.19 0.88 18.91
CA ARG A 59 10.59 0.48 19.15
C ARG A 59 10.98 -0.82 18.48
N ALA A 60 10.07 -1.79 18.39
CA ALA A 60 10.33 -3.04 17.67
C ALA A 60 10.47 -2.77 16.16
N THR A 61 9.56 -1.98 15.59
CA THR A 61 9.60 -1.57 14.19
C THR A 61 10.84 -0.75 13.86
N ALA A 62 11.30 0.14 14.78
CA ALA A 62 12.50 0.95 14.58
C ALA A 62 13.81 0.14 14.46
N ARG A 63 13.82 -1.13 14.86
CA ARG A 63 14.95 -2.04 14.67
C ARG A 63 15.01 -2.69 13.30
N ILE A 64 13.96 -2.54 12.50
CA ILE A 64 13.88 -3.12 11.17
C ILE A 64 14.66 -2.22 10.21
N ASP A 65 15.72 -2.76 9.62
CA ASP A 65 16.51 -2.11 8.58
C ASP A 65 16.38 -2.92 7.27
N HIS A 66 15.52 -2.47 6.37
CA HIS A 66 15.29 -3.11 5.09
C HIS A 66 14.91 -2.05 4.03
N PRO A 67 15.38 -2.15 2.78
CA PRO A 67 15.12 -1.14 1.75
C PRO A 67 13.62 -0.93 1.45
N HIS A 68 12.81 -1.98 1.63
CA HIS A 68 11.36 -1.96 1.37
C HIS A 68 10.52 -1.75 2.63
N VAL A 69 11.10 -1.31 3.73
CA VAL A 69 10.42 -0.95 4.98
C VAL A 69 10.76 0.50 5.31
N VAL A 70 9.76 1.32 5.63
CA VAL A 70 9.98 2.69 6.06
C VAL A 70 10.86 2.72 7.32
N ARG A 71 11.94 3.50 7.29
CA ARG A 71 12.86 3.61 8.43
C ARG A 71 12.30 4.56 9.48
N ILE A 72 12.16 4.10 10.72
CA ILE A 72 11.81 4.93 11.87
C ILE A 72 13.09 5.51 12.45
N TYR A 73 13.13 6.84 12.61
CA TYR A 73 14.28 7.57 13.13
C TYR A 73 14.16 7.91 14.60
N ASP A 74 12.92 8.18 15.07
CA ASP A 74 12.68 8.60 16.44
C ASP A 74 11.22 8.35 16.84
N VAL A 75 10.97 8.19 18.13
CA VAL A 75 9.63 8.10 18.72
C VAL A 75 9.57 9.06 19.90
N VAL A 76 8.82 10.13 19.72
CA VAL A 76 8.72 11.22 20.68
C VAL A 76 7.41 11.14 21.45
N ASP A 77 7.52 11.04 22.77
CA ASP A 77 6.40 11.11 23.69
C ASP A 77 6.23 12.56 24.19
N ALA A 78 5.15 13.21 23.78
CA ALA A 78 4.86 14.60 24.14
C ALA A 78 3.49 14.73 24.85
N GLY A 79 3.34 14.02 25.95
CA GLY A 79 2.14 14.08 26.79
C GLY A 79 0.93 13.39 26.17
N GLU A 80 -0.05 14.10 25.65
CA GLU A 80 -1.28 13.56 25.06
C GLU A 80 -1.06 12.93 23.68
N ARG A 81 0.12 13.13 23.07
CA ARG A 81 0.42 12.70 21.72
C ARG A 81 1.71 11.93 21.63
N LEU A 82 1.73 10.90 20.81
CA LEU A 82 2.95 10.26 20.33
C LEU A 82 3.25 10.74 18.91
N TRP A 83 4.54 10.97 18.62
CA TRP A 83 5.02 11.34 17.33
C TRP A 83 6.03 10.32 16.85
N ILE A 84 5.80 9.74 15.69
CA ILE A 84 6.73 8.81 15.05
C ILE A 84 7.44 9.57 13.94
N VAL A 85 8.75 9.73 14.07
CA VAL A 85 9.60 10.38 13.09
C VAL A 85 10.19 9.31 12.19
N MET A 86 9.99 9.43 10.89
CA MET A 86 10.37 8.39 9.94
C MET A 86 10.90 8.98 8.63
N GLU A 87 11.42 8.12 7.79
CA GLU A 87 11.85 8.43 6.44
C GLU A 87 10.73 9.13 5.66
N LEU A 88 11.07 10.23 5.00
CA LEU A 88 10.19 10.88 4.02
C LEU A 88 10.41 10.23 2.66
N VAL A 89 9.50 9.35 2.27
CA VAL A 89 9.54 8.66 0.97
C VAL A 89 8.99 9.58 -0.10
N ALA A 90 9.82 9.94 -1.09
CA ALA A 90 9.44 10.82 -2.20
C ALA A 90 8.70 10.02 -3.30
N GLY A 91 7.43 9.68 -3.06
CA GLY A 91 6.64 8.84 -3.95
C GLY A 91 5.15 9.09 -3.86
N ARG A 92 4.37 8.19 -4.50
CA ARG A 92 2.91 8.10 -4.37
C ARG A 92 2.54 6.78 -3.71
N SER A 93 1.40 6.73 -3.04
CA SER A 93 0.87 5.44 -2.60
C SER A 93 0.42 4.61 -3.82
N LEU A 94 0.43 3.30 -3.66
CA LEU A 94 -0.10 2.38 -4.67
C LEU A 94 -1.58 2.69 -4.98
N GLU A 95 -2.34 3.12 -3.97
CA GLU A 95 -3.71 3.60 -4.14
C GLU A 95 -3.79 4.81 -5.08
N GLN A 96 -2.94 5.83 -4.87
CA GLN A 96 -2.87 7.00 -5.75
C GLN A 96 -2.47 6.64 -7.18
N ILE A 97 -1.52 5.72 -7.35
CA ILE A 97 -1.09 5.25 -8.66
C ILE A 97 -2.26 4.57 -9.38
N VAL A 98 -2.97 3.67 -8.71
CA VAL A 98 -4.11 2.96 -9.32
C VAL A 98 -5.25 3.92 -9.68
N VAL A 99 -5.50 4.94 -8.86
CA VAL A 99 -6.55 5.94 -9.14
C VAL A 99 -6.17 6.89 -10.26
N GLU A 100 -4.91 7.35 -10.30
CA GLU A 100 -4.45 8.38 -11.24
C GLU A 100 -3.97 7.80 -12.58
N ASP A 101 -3.23 6.69 -12.54
CA ASP A 101 -2.57 6.11 -13.71
C ASP A 101 -3.31 4.83 -14.21
N GLY A 102 -4.22 4.27 -13.40
CA GLY A 102 -4.93 3.01 -13.68
C GLY A 102 -4.31 1.79 -13.02
N PRO A 103 -4.95 0.61 -13.15
CA PRO A 103 -4.46 -0.64 -12.62
C PRO A 103 -3.09 -1.05 -13.20
N LEU A 104 -2.29 -1.71 -12.37
CA LEU A 104 -1.01 -2.28 -12.79
C LEU A 104 -1.21 -3.49 -13.71
N ASP A 105 -0.22 -3.79 -14.56
CA ASP A 105 -0.15 -5.08 -15.22
C ASP A 105 0.31 -6.20 -14.25
N SER A 106 0.16 -7.46 -14.67
CA SER A 106 0.50 -8.62 -13.83
C SER A 106 1.97 -8.67 -13.43
N ARG A 107 2.87 -8.24 -14.30
CA ARG A 107 4.32 -8.24 -14.04
C ARG A 107 4.74 -7.14 -13.06
N GLU A 108 4.17 -5.95 -13.21
CA GLU A 108 4.39 -4.85 -12.27
C GLU A 108 3.82 -5.18 -10.89
N ALA A 109 2.62 -5.77 -10.82
CA ALA A 109 2.03 -6.24 -9.58
C ALA A 109 2.87 -7.35 -8.93
N ALA A 110 3.40 -8.30 -9.72
CA ALA A 110 4.32 -9.33 -9.23
C ALA A 110 5.61 -8.72 -8.65
N ARG A 111 6.17 -7.70 -9.30
CA ARG A 111 7.36 -6.99 -8.80
C ARG A 111 7.07 -6.29 -7.47
N VAL A 112 5.95 -5.58 -7.37
CA VAL A 112 5.50 -4.97 -6.11
C VAL A 112 5.34 -6.03 -5.03
N GLY A 113 4.69 -7.15 -5.35
CA GLY A 113 4.50 -8.29 -4.45
C GLY A 113 5.82 -8.86 -3.95
N LEU A 114 6.80 -9.05 -4.84
CA LEU A 114 8.12 -9.59 -4.51
C LEU A 114 8.89 -8.69 -3.53
N GLU A 115 8.88 -7.37 -3.75
CA GLU A 115 9.50 -6.40 -2.85
C GLU A 115 8.81 -6.37 -1.47
N LEU A 116 7.46 -6.49 -1.44
CA LEU A 116 6.70 -6.57 -0.19
C LEU A 116 6.93 -7.90 0.55
N VAL A 117 7.07 -9.03 -0.14
CA VAL A 117 7.44 -10.32 0.46
C VAL A 117 8.79 -10.21 1.15
N GLY A 118 9.79 -9.60 0.51
CA GLY A 118 11.09 -9.34 1.13
C GLY A 118 10.98 -8.47 2.39
N ALA A 119 10.15 -7.43 2.36
CA ALA A 119 9.86 -6.59 3.52
C ALA A 119 9.23 -7.39 4.66
N LEU A 120 8.16 -8.16 4.36
CA LEU A 120 7.44 -8.96 5.36
C LEU A 120 8.31 -10.03 5.99
N ARG A 121 9.20 -10.68 5.22
CA ARG A 121 10.15 -11.64 5.77
C ARG A 121 11.01 -11.02 6.85
N GLN A 122 11.53 -9.82 6.62
CA GLN A 122 12.34 -9.10 7.62
C GLN A 122 11.51 -8.66 8.82
N VAL A 123 10.28 -8.18 8.61
CA VAL A 123 9.34 -7.76 9.66
C VAL A 123 9.00 -8.95 10.58
N HIS A 124 8.60 -10.07 9.99
CA HIS A 124 8.24 -11.28 10.73
C HIS A 124 9.42 -11.91 11.46
N ALA A 125 10.64 -11.85 10.90
CA ALA A 125 11.85 -12.31 11.55
C ALA A 125 12.17 -11.53 12.86
N GLN A 126 11.68 -10.30 12.99
CA GLN A 126 11.78 -9.50 14.21
C GLN A 126 10.59 -9.71 15.16
N GLY A 127 9.71 -10.66 14.90
CA GLY A 127 8.50 -10.92 15.70
C GLY A 127 7.43 -9.83 15.59
N VAL A 128 7.49 -8.99 14.55
CA VAL A 128 6.51 -7.91 14.30
C VAL A 128 5.53 -8.37 13.23
N LEU A 129 4.26 -7.98 13.36
CA LEU A 129 3.24 -8.10 12.31
C LEU A 129 2.87 -6.70 11.83
N HIS A 130 2.63 -6.56 10.51
CA HIS A 130 2.24 -5.27 9.94
C HIS A 130 0.79 -4.89 10.24
N ARG A 131 -0.15 -5.81 10.09
CA ARG A 131 -1.59 -5.72 10.43
C ARG A 131 -2.44 -4.73 9.64
N ASP A 132 -1.86 -3.88 8.81
CA ASP A 132 -2.60 -2.87 8.01
C ASP A 132 -1.99 -2.72 6.61
N ILE A 133 -1.72 -3.86 5.92
CA ILE A 133 -1.24 -3.83 4.54
C ILE A 133 -2.43 -3.52 3.64
N LYS A 134 -2.30 -2.42 2.90
CA LYS A 134 -3.29 -1.94 1.92
C LYS A 134 -2.61 -0.99 0.92
N PRO A 135 -3.20 -0.70 -0.24
CA PRO A 135 -2.56 0.15 -1.26
C PRO A 135 -2.17 1.54 -0.75
N GLY A 136 -2.92 2.12 0.20
CA GLY A 136 -2.58 3.41 0.81
C GLY A 136 -1.31 3.39 1.66
N ASN A 137 -0.90 2.21 2.17
CA ASN A 137 0.27 2.03 3.03
C ASN A 137 1.49 1.46 2.26
N VAL A 138 1.41 1.36 0.94
CA VAL A 138 2.50 0.96 0.05
C VAL A 138 2.90 2.16 -0.78
N LEU A 139 4.09 2.72 -0.54
CA LEU A 139 4.61 3.86 -1.30
C LEU A 139 5.54 3.36 -2.40
N VAL A 140 5.45 4.00 -3.57
CA VAL A 140 6.32 3.74 -4.72
C VAL A 140 7.07 5.03 -5.03
N GLU A 141 8.40 4.99 -4.93
CA GLU A 141 9.25 6.15 -5.24
C GLU A 141 9.18 6.53 -6.71
N ARG A 142 9.19 7.84 -6.99
CA ARG A 142 9.18 8.37 -8.37
C ARG A 142 10.54 8.30 -9.07
N ALA A 143 11.62 8.32 -8.30
CA ALA A 143 12.98 8.40 -8.83
C ALA A 143 13.70 7.05 -8.77
N GLY A 144 14.52 6.76 -9.76
CA GLY A 144 15.38 5.57 -9.78
C GLY A 144 14.65 4.28 -10.12
N ARG A 145 14.83 3.25 -9.29
CA ARG A 145 14.31 1.89 -9.55
C ARG A 145 12.84 1.69 -9.15
N HIS A 146 12.10 2.77 -8.87
CA HIS A 146 10.72 2.67 -8.35
C HIS A 146 10.63 1.77 -7.11
N ARG A 147 11.48 2.03 -6.11
CA ARG A 147 11.51 1.31 -4.84
C ARG A 147 10.12 1.31 -4.21
N VAL A 148 9.61 0.13 -3.86
CA VAL A 148 8.38 -0.03 -3.08
C VAL A 148 8.72 0.01 -1.60
N VAL A 149 7.98 0.76 -0.81
CA VAL A 149 8.22 0.93 0.63
C VAL A 149 6.93 0.67 1.40
N LEU A 150 6.96 -0.31 2.28
CA LEU A 150 5.88 -0.60 3.21
C LEU A 150 5.97 0.37 4.38
N THR A 151 4.87 1.09 4.64
CA THR A 151 4.78 2.14 5.65
C THR A 151 3.57 1.93 6.55
N ASP A 152 3.45 2.73 7.60
CA ASP A 152 2.29 2.73 8.49
C ASP A 152 2.01 1.38 9.15
N PHE A 153 3.07 0.77 9.72
CA PHE A 153 2.90 -0.39 10.59
C PHE A 153 1.73 -0.18 11.54
N GLY A 154 0.89 -1.20 11.69
CA GLY A 154 -0.35 -1.16 12.45
C GLY A 154 -0.17 -0.92 13.96
N ILE A 155 0.77 -0.02 14.32
CA ILE A 155 1.01 0.43 15.70
C ILE A 155 -0.28 0.96 16.33
N ALA A 156 -1.19 1.52 15.51
CA ALA A 156 -2.52 1.96 15.93
C ALA A 156 -3.59 0.87 15.87
N ALA A 157 -3.38 -0.20 15.10
CA ALA A 157 -4.37 -1.29 14.93
C ALA A 157 -4.60 -2.12 16.20
N LEU A 158 -3.72 -1.99 17.20
CA LEU A 158 -3.92 -2.55 18.53
C LEU A 158 -4.99 -1.79 19.35
N GLN A 159 -5.21 -0.53 19.02
CA GLN A 159 -6.26 0.28 19.65
C GLN A 159 -7.65 -0.16 19.15
N ASP A 160 -7.73 -0.69 17.93
CA ASP A 160 -8.98 -1.01 17.26
C ASP A 160 -9.49 -2.43 17.58
N ALA A 161 -8.64 -3.35 18.03
CA ALA A 161 -9.07 -4.72 18.33
C ALA A 161 -10.08 -4.78 19.50
N GLU A 162 -9.99 -3.86 20.44
CA GLU A 162 -10.95 -3.70 21.55
C GLU A 162 -12.16 -2.86 21.14
N ALA A 163 -11.97 -1.88 20.24
CA ALA A 163 -13.05 -1.03 19.71
C ALA A 163 -13.98 -1.78 18.75
N LEU A 164 -13.52 -2.88 18.13
CA LEU A 164 -14.33 -3.71 17.24
C LEU A 164 -15.55 -4.31 17.94
N THR A 165 -15.47 -4.53 19.26
CA THR A 165 -16.49 -5.18 20.06
C THR A 165 -17.47 -4.22 20.72
N MET A 166 -17.14 -2.95 20.92
CA MET A 166 -17.90 -2.08 21.79
C MET A 166 -18.86 -1.07 21.12
N VAL A 167 -18.63 -0.64 19.88
CA VAL A 167 -19.41 0.50 19.32
C VAL A 167 -19.93 0.31 17.89
N GLY A 168 -19.68 -0.82 17.24
CA GLY A 168 -20.11 -1.01 15.83
C GLY A 168 -19.45 -0.06 14.82
N MET A 169 -18.44 0.71 15.24
CA MET A 169 -17.63 1.55 14.37
C MET A 169 -16.31 0.84 14.08
N LEU A 170 -16.29 0.11 12.96
CA LEU A 170 -15.08 -0.49 12.43
C LEU A 170 -14.16 0.63 11.92
N VAL A 171 -13.12 0.97 12.67
CA VAL A 171 -12.07 1.87 12.20
C VAL A 171 -11.10 1.06 11.34
N GLY A 172 -10.97 1.41 10.05
CA GLY A 172 -10.06 0.77 9.11
C GLY A 172 -10.71 0.41 7.78
N SER A 173 -9.96 -0.28 6.93
CA SER A 173 -10.40 -0.76 5.62
C SER A 173 -10.67 -2.27 5.72
N PRO A 174 -11.91 -2.70 6.00
CA PRO A 174 -12.24 -4.09 6.32
C PRO A 174 -11.94 -5.06 5.15
N ASP A 175 -11.96 -4.57 3.95
CA ASP A 175 -11.73 -5.30 2.70
C ASP A 175 -10.29 -5.79 2.50
N TYR A 176 -9.33 -5.36 3.34
CA TYR A 176 -7.96 -5.88 3.39
C TYR A 176 -7.69 -6.70 4.65
N MET A 177 -8.65 -6.75 5.56
CA MET A 177 -8.52 -7.42 6.86
C MET A 177 -8.69 -8.94 6.70
N ALA A 178 -7.82 -9.74 7.32
CA ALA A 178 -7.92 -11.18 7.27
C ALA A 178 -9.13 -11.72 8.05
N PRO A 179 -9.76 -12.85 7.61
CA PRO A 179 -10.94 -13.44 8.26
C PRO A 179 -10.74 -13.74 9.74
N GLU A 180 -9.56 -14.25 10.11
CA GLU A 180 -9.23 -14.58 11.50
C GLU A 180 -9.20 -13.33 12.39
N ARG A 181 -8.81 -12.17 11.84
CA ARG A 181 -8.84 -10.90 12.56
C ARG A 181 -10.27 -10.43 12.83
N ILE A 182 -11.13 -10.51 11.82
CA ILE A 182 -12.56 -10.18 11.94
C ILE A 182 -13.26 -11.10 12.96
N SER A 183 -12.88 -12.38 12.98
CA SER A 183 -13.43 -13.40 13.89
C SER A 183 -12.81 -13.36 15.29
N GLY A 184 -11.90 -12.44 15.60
CA GLY A 184 -11.22 -12.37 16.89
C GLY A 184 -10.29 -13.56 17.18
N ARG A 185 -9.88 -14.33 16.16
CA ARG A 185 -8.94 -15.43 16.32
C ARG A 185 -7.49 -14.92 16.39
N PRO A 186 -6.56 -15.77 16.88
CA PRO A 186 -5.14 -15.39 16.91
C PRO A 186 -4.61 -15.00 15.54
N GLN A 187 -3.92 -13.87 15.47
CA GLN A 187 -3.29 -13.35 14.27
C GLN A 187 -1.82 -13.80 14.21
N GLY A 188 -1.31 -13.96 12.99
CA GLY A 188 0.08 -14.34 12.73
C GLY A 188 0.55 -13.84 11.36
N PRO A 189 1.76 -14.26 10.93
CA PRO A 189 2.26 -13.97 9.58
C PRO A 189 1.27 -14.24 8.44
N PRO A 190 0.43 -15.31 8.47
CA PRO A 190 -0.59 -15.53 7.46
C PRO A 190 -1.64 -14.42 7.33
N SER A 191 -1.88 -13.62 8.39
CA SER A 191 -2.81 -12.48 8.31
C SER A 191 -2.26 -11.36 7.42
N ASP A 192 -0.94 -11.11 7.47
CA ASP A 192 -0.28 -10.16 6.57
C ASP A 192 -0.22 -10.68 5.12
N VAL A 193 -0.07 -12.01 4.96
CA VAL A 193 -0.11 -12.69 3.65
C VAL A 193 -1.47 -12.50 2.96
N TRP A 194 -2.58 -12.63 3.69
CA TRP A 194 -3.91 -12.30 3.20
C TRP A 194 -4.01 -10.84 2.75
N SER A 195 -3.58 -9.90 3.60
CA SER A 195 -3.64 -8.47 3.31
C SER A 195 -2.79 -8.09 2.09
N LEU A 196 -1.66 -8.77 1.88
CA LEU A 196 -0.85 -8.66 0.67
C LEU A 196 -1.64 -9.11 -0.56
N GLY A 197 -2.32 -10.27 -0.51
CA GLY A 197 -3.15 -10.77 -1.60
C GLY A 197 -4.27 -9.80 -1.98
N ALA A 198 -5.01 -9.27 -1.00
CA ALA A 198 -6.04 -8.27 -1.22
C ALA A 198 -5.48 -6.96 -1.81
N THR A 199 -4.28 -6.55 -1.37
CA THR A 199 -3.57 -5.37 -1.90
C THR A 199 -3.17 -5.55 -3.36
N LEU A 200 -2.62 -6.71 -3.74
CA LEU A 200 -2.26 -7.01 -5.12
C LEU A 200 -3.50 -7.12 -6.03
N CYS A 201 -4.61 -7.68 -5.53
CA CYS A 201 -5.88 -7.65 -6.26
C CYS A 201 -6.36 -6.22 -6.53
N ALA A 202 -6.26 -5.34 -5.53
CA ALA A 202 -6.61 -3.93 -5.69
C ALA A 202 -5.68 -3.21 -6.67
N ALA A 203 -4.39 -3.53 -6.68
CA ALA A 203 -3.44 -2.97 -7.64
C ALA A 203 -3.76 -3.38 -9.10
N LEU A 204 -4.23 -4.61 -9.31
CA LEU A 204 -4.57 -5.17 -10.63
C LEU A 204 -5.98 -4.84 -11.11
N GLY A 205 -6.92 -4.62 -10.21
CA GLY A 205 -8.34 -4.46 -10.53
C GLY A 205 -8.97 -3.14 -10.09
N GLY A 206 -8.21 -2.25 -9.46
CA GLY A 206 -8.69 -0.95 -8.97
C GLY A 206 -9.52 -1.03 -7.68
N ARG A 207 -9.82 -2.23 -7.19
CA ARG A 207 -10.58 -2.44 -5.94
C ARG A 207 -10.19 -3.75 -5.26
N SER A 208 -10.42 -3.81 -3.95
CA SER A 208 -10.25 -5.06 -3.19
C SER A 208 -11.21 -6.16 -3.69
N PRO A 209 -10.81 -7.44 -3.65
CA PRO A 209 -11.64 -8.57 -4.10
C PRO A 209 -12.89 -8.79 -3.25
N PHE A 210 -12.95 -8.19 -2.07
CA PHE A 210 -14.08 -8.30 -1.13
C PHE A 210 -14.88 -7.02 -0.95
N SER A 211 -14.53 -5.95 -1.69
CA SER A 211 -15.21 -4.66 -1.59
C SER A 211 -16.68 -4.76 -1.98
N ARG A 212 -17.59 -4.32 -1.09
CA ARG A 212 -19.03 -4.29 -1.28
C ARG A 212 -19.56 -2.90 -0.95
N SER A 213 -20.85 -2.67 -1.20
CA SER A 213 -21.51 -1.37 -1.02
C SER A 213 -21.64 -0.93 0.44
N THR A 214 -21.55 -1.86 1.39
CA THR A 214 -21.63 -1.57 2.83
C THR A 214 -20.53 -2.30 3.59
N THR A 215 -20.11 -1.72 4.72
CA THR A 215 -19.11 -2.36 5.61
C THR A 215 -19.55 -3.76 6.04
N LEU A 216 -20.81 -3.95 6.39
CA LEU A 216 -21.32 -5.25 6.82
C LEU A 216 -21.28 -6.28 5.68
N ALA A 217 -21.64 -5.89 4.46
CA ALA A 217 -21.56 -6.76 3.29
C ALA A 217 -20.09 -7.11 2.96
N THR A 218 -19.17 -6.14 3.11
CA THR A 218 -17.72 -6.39 2.96
C THR A 218 -17.20 -7.38 4.01
N LEU A 219 -17.58 -7.21 5.29
CA LEU A 219 -17.23 -8.17 6.34
C LEU A 219 -17.75 -9.57 6.07
N HIS A 220 -19.00 -9.67 5.59
CA HIS A 220 -19.59 -10.94 5.19
C HIS A 220 -18.81 -11.58 4.03
N ALA A 221 -18.46 -10.78 3.01
CA ALA A 221 -17.69 -11.27 1.87
C ALA A 221 -16.31 -11.77 2.29
N VAL A 222 -15.59 -11.04 3.15
CA VAL A 222 -14.30 -11.48 3.69
C VAL A 222 -14.42 -12.81 4.44
N LEU A 223 -15.49 -13.00 5.21
CA LEU A 223 -15.65 -14.21 6.02
C LEU A 223 -16.12 -15.44 5.23
N TYR A 224 -17.00 -15.24 4.23
CA TYR A 224 -17.80 -16.34 3.67
C TYR A 224 -17.81 -16.44 2.15
N GLU A 225 -17.43 -15.38 1.40
CA GLU A 225 -17.49 -15.41 -0.06
C GLU A 225 -16.11 -15.67 -0.68
N GLU A 226 -16.11 -16.24 -1.88
CA GLU A 226 -14.90 -16.36 -2.70
C GLU A 226 -14.40 -14.98 -3.16
N PRO A 227 -13.07 -14.79 -3.33
CA PRO A 227 -12.51 -13.53 -3.79
C PRO A 227 -12.87 -13.24 -5.26
N GLU A 228 -13.30 -12.03 -5.56
CA GLU A 228 -13.46 -11.56 -6.93
C GLU A 228 -12.09 -11.22 -7.54
N LEU A 229 -11.41 -12.22 -8.09
CA LEU A 229 -10.08 -12.04 -8.65
C LEU A 229 -10.14 -11.19 -9.94
N PRO A 230 -9.22 -10.21 -10.10
CA PRO A 230 -9.16 -9.33 -11.27
C PRO A 230 -8.98 -10.15 -12.57
N SER A 231 -9.65 -9.73 -13.66
CA SER A 231 -9.48 -10.36 -14.99
C SER A 231 -8.05 -10.19 -15.51
N GLY A 232 -7.37 -9.10 -15.14
CA GLY A 232 -5.99 -8.81 -15.51
C GLY A 232 -4.93 -9.56 -14.67
N ALA A 233 -5.32 -10.47 -13.77
CA ALA A 233 -4.39 -11.18 -12.90
C ALA A 233 -3.36 -12.05 -13.67
N GLY A 234 -3.71 -12.56 -14.87
CA GLY A 234 -2.78 -13.36 -15.68
C GLY A 234 -2.16 -14.51 -14.88
N GLU A 235 -0.84 -14.62 -14.94
CA GLU A 235 -0.06 -15.65 -14.21
C GLU A 235 -0.14 -15.52 -12.68
N LEU A 236 -0.53 -14.36 -12.14
CA LEU A 236 -0.73 -14.16 -10.71
C LEU A 236 -2.01 -14.81 -10.15
N ARG A 237 -2.94 -15.25 -11.02
CA ARG A 237 -4.27 -15.68 -10.59
C ARG A 237 -4.23 -16.79 -9.54
N GLU A 238 -3.40 -17.82 -9.73
CA GLU A 238 -3.28 -18.95 -8.81
C GLU A 238 -2.63 -18.51 -7.48
N ILE A 239 -1.61 -17.66 -7.54
CA ILE A 239 -0.96 -17.10 -6.35
C ILE A 239 -1.97 -16.28 -5.55
N LEU A 240 -2.75 -15.40 -6.20
CA LEU A 240 -3.75 -14.57 -5.53
C LEU A 240 -4.86 -15.41 -4.89
N ALA A 241 -5.31 -16.48 -5.53
CA ALA A 241 -6.27 -17.40 -4.95
C ALA A 241 -5.72 -18.06 -3.67
N ALA A 242 -4.48 -18.55 -3.72
CA ALA A 242 -3.83 -19.17 -2.57
C ALA A 242 -3.58 -18.19 -1.40
N LEU A 243 -3.23 -16.93 -1.68
CA LEU A 243 -3.08 -15.88 -0.66
C LEU A 243 -4.40 -15.58 0.08
N LEU A 244 -5.53 -15.73 -0.61
CA LEU A 244 -6.87 -15.37 -0.13
C LEU A 244 -7.68 -16.60 0.35
N GLU A 245 -6.99 -17.70 0.69
CA GLU A 245 -7.60 -18.84 1.37
C GLU A 245 -8.10 -18.44 2.76
N LYS A 246 -9.33 -18.89 3.10
CA LYS A 246 -9.96 -18.49 4.37
C LYS A 246 -9.25 -19.10 5.58
N ASP A 247 -8.74 -20.32 5.45
CA ASP A 247 -7.92 -20.95 6.49
C ASP A 247 -6.49 -20.40 6.43
N PRO A 248 -5.99 -19.72 7.48
CA PRO A 248 -4.64 -19.17 7.48
C PRO A 248 -3.55 -20.24 7.35
N SER A 249 -3.84 -21.51 7.72
CA SER A 249 -2.87 -22.62 7.64
C SER A 249 -2.62 -23.13 6.22
N THR A 250 -3.52 -22.85 5.28
CA THR A 250 -3.41 -23.27 3.88
C THR A 250 -2.75 -22.21 3.00
N ARG A 251 -2.56 -21.00 3.52
CA ARG A 251 -1.88 -19.91 2.77
C ARG A 251 -0.40 -20.21 2.59
N PRO A 252 0.17 -19.86 1.42
CA PRO A 252 1.59 -20.09 1.14
C PRO A 252 2.50 -19.29 2.09
N GLY A 253 3.66 -19.87 2.38
CA GLY A 253 4.72 -19.18 3.10
C GLY A 253 5.44 -18.11 2.26
N LEU A 254 6.15 -17.20 2.92
CA LEU A 254 6.86 -16.10 2.21
C LEU A 254 7.94 -16.60 1.24
N GLU A 255 8.58 -17.75 1.52
CA GLU A 255 9.59 -18.35 0.62
C GLU A 255 8.95 -18.89 -0.67
N GLU A 256 7.81 -19.53 -0.55
CA GLU A 256 7.04 -20.04 -1.69
C GLU A 256 6.53 -18.87 -2.56
N LEU A 257 6.04 -17.82 -1.92
CA LEU A 257 5.61 -16.60 -2.61
C LEU A 257 6.76 -15.90 -3.33
N GLU A 258 7.93 -15.80 -2.71
CA GLU A 258 9.13 -15.23 -3.33
C GLU A 258 9.52 -15.99 -4.60
N ALA A 259 9.48 -17.32 -4.55
CA ALA A 259 9.75 -18.17 -5.71
C ALA A 259 8.72 -17.97 -6.83
N GLY A 260 7.42 -18.04 -6.52
CA GLY A 260 6.33 -17.92 -7.50
C GLY A 260 6.31 -16.53 -8.17
N LEU A 261 6.38 -15.47 -7.38
CA LEU A 261 6.44 -14.09 -7.90
C LEU A 261 7.73 -13.84 -8.71
N GLY A 262 8.85 -14.42 -8.29
CA GLY A 262 10.12 -14.32 -8.99
C GLY A 262 10.10 -14.94 -10.39
N GLU A 263 9.35 -16.02 -10.60
CA GLU A 263 9.17 -16.63 -11.93
C GLU A 263 8.44 -15.67 -12.88
N ILE A 264 7.41 -14.98 -12.42
CA ILE A 264 6.61 -14.03 -13.22
C ILE A 264 7.45 -12.78 -13.57
N VAL A 265 8.26 -12.29 -12.65
CA VAL A 265 9.10 -11.10 -12.87
C VAL A 265 10.28 -11.41 -13.80
N ARG A 266 10.73 -12.66 -13.86
CA ARG A 266 11.87 -13.06 -14.72
C ARG A 266 11.56 -12.81 -16.19
N PRO A 267 12.48 -12.20 -16.97
CA PRO A 267 12.26 -12.07 -18.41
C PRO A 267 12.10 -13.46 -19.05
N PRO A 268 11.21 -13.62 -20.04
CA PRO A 268 11.04 -14.87 -20.74
C PRO A 268 12.42 -15.34 -21.25
N ARG A 269 12.76 -16.61 -20.99
CA ARG A 269 13.98 -17.19 -21.53
C ARG A 269 13.90 -17.08 -23.05
N PRO A 270 14.97 -16.61 -23.75
CA PRO A 270 14.96 -16.66 -25.19
C PRO A 270 14.70 -18.12 -25.58
N SER A 271 13.63 -18.32 -26.36
CA SER A 271 13.34 -19.65 -26.92
C SER A 271 14.57 -20.08 -27.72
N THR A 272 15.33 -21.03 -27.18
CA THR A 272 16.28 -21.82 -27.96
C THR A 272 15.46 -22.72 -28.85
N ALA A 273 14.86 -22.13 -29.90
CA ALA A 273 14.43 -22.94 -31.04
C ALA A 273 15.67 -23.76 -31.47
N PRO A 274 15.56 -25.08 -31.60
CA PRO A 274 16.69 -25.87 -32.08
C PRO A 274 17.12 -25.25 -33.39
N ALA A 275 18.40 -24.89 -33.48
CA ALA A 275 19.00 -24.36 -34.69
C ALA A 275 18.61 -25.32 -35.82
N ARG A 276 17.81 -24.80 -36.78
CA ARG A 276 17.49 -25.56 -37.99
C ARG A 276 18.82 -26.01 -38.56
N PRO A 277 19.05 -27.33 -38.77
CA PRO A 277 20.29 -27.78 -39.38
C PRO A 277 20.48 -26.99 -40.68
N PRO A 278 21.71 -26.59 -41.02
CA PRO A 278 21.96 -25.87 -42.23
C PRO A 278 21.40 -26.74 -43.37
N ALA A 279 20.57 -26.15 -44.22
CA ALA A 279 20.08 -26.81 -45.40
C ALA A 279 21.29 -27.29 -46.21
N GLU A 280 21.40 -28.62 -46.43
CA GLU A 280 22.37 -29.17 -47.34
C GLU A 280 22.20 -28.44 -48.69
N GLY A 281 23.17 -27.59 -49.01
CA GLY A 281 23.23 -26.94 -50.30
C GLY A 281 23.45 -28.02 -51.35
N PRO A 282 22.99 -27.82 -52.63
CA PRO A 282 23.18 -28.79 -53.70
C PRO A 282 24.68 -29.07 -53.86
N GLU A 283 25.02 -30.37 -53.77
CA GLU A 283 26.36 -30.86 -54.18
C GLU A 283 26.63 -30.43 -55.61
N TYR A 284 27.51 -29.46 -55.81
CA TYR A 284 28.08 -29.18 -57.09
C TYR A 284 29.20 -30.19 -57.37
N ASP A 285 28.90 -31.11 -58.31
CA ASP A 285 29.85 -32.08 -58.86
C ASP A 285 30.98 -31.33 -59.60
N PHE A 286 32.17 -31.30 -58.97
CA PHE A 286 33.40 -30.74 -59.56
C PHE A 286 34.11 -31.80 -60.43
N ALA A 287 33.47 -32.17 -61.53
CA ALA A 287 34.17 -32.92 -62.55
C ALA A 287 33.96 -32.26 -63.93
N SER A 288 35.08 -31.81 -64.48
CA SER A 288 35.28 -31.32 -65.85
C SER A 288 34.96 -29.83 -66.15
N ALA A 289 36.03 -29.04 -66.15
CA ALA A 289 36.43 -28.21 -67.29
C ALA A 289 37.72 -27.43 -66.96
N SER A 290 38.86 -27.98 -67.31
CA SER A 290 40.01 -27.18 -67.69
C SER A 290 39.76 -26.66 -69.08
N GLU A 291 39.83 -25.38 -69.26
CA GLU A 291 40.42 -24.68 -70.40
C GLU A 291 39.85 -23.25 -70.58
N TYR A 292 40.82 -22.37 -70.84
CA TYR A 292 40.69 -21.03 -71.43
C TYR A 292 40.34 -19.83 -70.52
N GLY A 293 41.37 -18.99 -70.42
CA GLY A 293 41.28 -17.62 -70.91
C GLY A 293 41.50 -16.55 -69.83
N THR A 294 42.73 -16.04 -69.86
CA THR A 294 43.08 -14.72 -69.30
C THR A 294 42.20 -13.63 -69.88
N ALA A 295 41.62 -12.80 -69.04
CA ALA A 295 41.57 -11.34 -69.18
C ALA A 295 40.33 -10.68 -68.50
N ASN A 296 40.64 -9.56 -67.90
CA ASN A 296 39.78 -8.46 -67.47
C ASN A 296 39.23 -8.47 -66.04
N GLU A 297 40.06 -7.87 -65.18
CA GLU A 297 39.55 -7.17 -64.02
C GLU A 297 38.61 -6.00 -64.44
N PRO A 298 37.46 -5.88 -63.87
CA PRO A 298 36.65 -4.65 -64.02
C PRO A 298 37.22 -3.55 -63.10
N PRO A 299 37.21 -2.29 -63.55
CA PRO A 299 37.80 -1.18 -62.82
C PRO A 299 37.07 -0.91 -61.51
N TYR A 300 37.84 -0.71 -60.45
CA TYR A 300 37.42 -0.19 -59.15
C TYR A 300 36.61 1.11 -59.33
N ARG A 301 35.37 1.10 -58.84
CA ARG A 301 34.53 2.29 -58.74
C ARG A 301 34.56 2.76 -57.29
N PRO A 302 35.13 3.94 -56.99
CA PRO A 302 35.08 4.48 -55.64
C PRO A 302 33.65 4.85 -55.25
N ALA A 303 33.29 4.62 -53.97
CA ALA A 303 32.03 5.00 -53.40
C ALA A 303 31.82 6.52 -53.46
N PRO A 304 30.58 6.99 -53.58
CA PRO A 304 30.28 8.41 -53.63
C PRO A 304 30.56 9.08 -52.31
N GLU A 305 31.32 10.20 -52.35
CA GLU A 305 31.57 11.11 -51.24
C GLU A 305 30.24 11.70 -50.76
N HIS A 306 30.12 11.74 -49.43
CA HIS A 306 28.99 12.42 -48.77
C HIS A 306 29.04 13.91 -49.12
N PRO A 307 27.88 14.52 -49.44
CA PRO A 307 27.80 15.98 -49.64
C PRO A 307 27.97 16.69 -48.28
N PRO A 308 28.57 17.91 -48.27
CA PRO A 308 28.83 18.67 -47.06
C PRO A 308 27.52 19.08 -46.37
N GLU A 309 27.51 18.98 -45.05
CA GLU A 309 26.45 19.45 -44.19
C GLU A 309 26.18 20.94 -44.40
N ARG A 310 24.93 21.28 -44.67
CA ARG A 310 24.47 22.67 -44.65
C ARG A 310 24.43 23.21 -43.24
N PRO A 311 24.80 24.49 -43.02
CA PRO A 311 24.64 25.12 -41.72
C PRO A 311 23.14 25.20 -41.36
N THR A 312 22.80 24.76 -40.15
CA THR A 312 21.48 24.88 -39.57
C THR A 312 21.20 26.35 -39.25
N GLU A 313 20.19 26.92 -39.87
CA GLU A 313 19.60 28.19 -39.46
C GLU A 313 19.03 28.10 -38.05
N PRO A 314 19.17 29.15 -37.21
CA PRO A 314 18.58 29.17 -35.87
C PRO A 314 17.05 29.25 -35.96
N ALA A 315 16.37 28.40 -35.21
CA ALA A 315 14.92 28.39 -35.07
C ALA A 315 14.38 29.72 -34.55
N PRO A 316 13.21 30.20 -35.03
CA PRO A 316 12.62 31.46 -34.58
C PRO A 316 12.16 31.36 -33.13
N GLY A 317 12.50 32.42 -32.37
CA GLY A 317 12.28 32.54 -30.94
C GLY A 317 10.83 32.28 -30.51
N LEU A 318 10.69 31.45 -29.50
CA LEU A 318 9.48 31.25 -28.69
C LEU A 318 9.16 32.57 -27.97
N ARG A 319 8.02 33.16 -28.32
CA ARG A 319 7.40 34.25 -27.57
C ARG A 319 7.11 33.78 -26.14
N PRO A 320 7.36 34.60 -25.11
CA PRO A 320 7.00 34.28 -23.74
C PRO A 320 5.47 34.13 -23.60
N ALA A 321 5.05 33.08 -22.93
CA ALA A 321 3.65 32.82 -22.61
C ALA A 321 3.06 33.98 -21.80
N ARG A 322 1.91 34.50 -22.26
CA ARG A 322 1.10 35.45 -21.51
C ARG A 322 0.72 34.87 -20.15
N GLN A 323 1.00 35.60 -19.10
CA GLN A 323 0.42 35.36 -17.76
C GLN A 323 -1.11 35.43 -17.87
N PRO A 324 -1.85 34.48 -17.25
CA PRO A 324 -3.30 34.62 -17.11
C PRO A 324 -3.61 35.77 -16.13
N ALA A 325 -4.55 36.63 -16.53
CA ALA A 325 -5.12 37.68 -15.70
C ALA A 325 -5.79 37.12 -14.45
N PRO A 326 -5.82 37.85 -13.32
CA PRO A 326 -6.49 37.40 -12.09
C PRO A 326 -8.00 37.29 -12.33
N ALA A 327 -8.56 36.14 -11.95
CA ALA A 327 -9.99 35.88 -11.98
C ALA A 327 -10.70 36.83 -10.98
N SER A 328 -11.66 37.58 -11.49
CA SER A 328 -12.55 38.44 -10.72
C SER A 328 -13.35 37.62 -9.70
N GLU A 329 -13.28 38.03 -8.46
CA GLU A 329 -14.14 37.57 -7.37
C GLU A 329 -15.62 37.92 -7.70
N HIS A 330 -16.42 36.92 -8.00
CA HIS A 330 -17.87 37.01 -7.85
C HIS A 330 -18.25 36.45 -6.48
N LEU A 331 -18.38 37.34 -5.50
CA LEU A 331 -19.13 37.12 -4.28
C LEU A 331 -20.59 36.88 -4.65
N SER A 332 -21.05 35.65 -4.65
CA SER A 332 -22.49 35.34 -4.54
C SER A 332 -22.86 35.21 -3.08
N ALA A 333 -23.62 36.20 -2.63
CA ALA A 333 -24.24 36.25 -1.33
C ALA A 333 -25.20 35.06 -1.13
N LEU A 334 -24.87 34.16 -0.20
CA LEU A 334 -25.82 33.21 0.37
C LEU A 334 -26.59 33.91 1.50
N THR A 335 -27.86 34.12 1.29
CA THR A 335 -28.86 34.59 2.28
C THR A 335 -28.91 33.63 3.48
N PRO A 336 -28.98 34.14 4.71
CA PRO A 336 -29.16 33.29 5.89
C PRO A 336 -30.60 32.76 5.97
N TYR A 337 -30.73 31.49 6.30
CA TYR A 337 -31.97 30.82 6.64
C TYR A 337 -32.53 31.39 7.95
N PRO A 338 -33.84 31.63 8.08
CA PRO A 338 -34.41 32.16 9.30
C PRO A 338 -34.46 31.10 10.41
N ASP A 339 -34.05 31.53 11.60
CA ASP A 339 -34.19 30.79 12.86
C ASP A 339 -35.63 30.38 13.09
N ARG A 340 -35.88 29.09 13.31
CA ARG A 340 -37.09 28.57 13.89
C ARG A 340 -36.99 28.64 15.41
N GLU A 341 -37.77 29.50 16.01
CA GLU A 341 -38.03 29.57 17.44
C GLU A 341 -38.42 28.20 17.99
N SER A 342 -37.62 27.71 18.94
CA SER A 342 -37.95 26.54 19.76
C SER A 342 -38.84 27.02 20.94
N GLY A 343 -40.10 26.71 20.90
CA GLY A 343 -41.00 26.85 22.06
C GLY A 343 -40.69 25.78 23.12
N PRO A 344 -40.95 25.99 24.38
CA PRO A 344 -40.59 25.10 25.46
C PRO A 344 -41.51 23.86 25.49
N VAL A 345 -40.87 22.68 25.39
CA VAL A 345 -41.54 21.38 25.62
C VAL A 345 -41.57 21.12 27.11
N GLY A 346 -42.82 20.96 27.61
CA GLY A 346 -43.13 20.69 29.01
C GLY A 346 -42.52 19.38 29.52
N ALA A 347 -42.13 19.42 30.78
CA ALA A 347 -41.65 18.27 31.53
C ALA A 347 -42.77 17.24 31.76
N PRO A 348 -42.51 15.93 31.65
CA PRO A 348 -43.46 14.91 32.10
C PRO A 348 -43.38 14.71 33.62
N ASP A 349 -44.57 14.52 34.24
CA ASP A 349 -44.76 14.21 35.63
C ASP A 349 -44.08 12.90 36.09
N PRO A 350 -43.69 12.78 37.37
CA PRO A 350 -43.03 11.57 37.87
C PRO A 350 -44.07 10.47 38.13
N VAL A 351 -43.90 9.35 37.44
CA VAL A 351 -44.64 8.12 37.69
C VAL A 351 -44.11 7.45 38.96
N SER A 352 -44.99 7.25 39.91
CA SER A 352 -44.85 6.58 41.19
C SER A 352 -44.32 5.15 40.99
N ALA A 353 -43.10 4.83 41.49
CA ALA A 353 -42.54 3.48 41.52
C ALA A 353 -42.99 2.77 42.78
N SER A 354 -43.84 1.75 42.61
CA SER A 354 -44.20 0.76 43.65
C SER A 354 -43.00 -0.20 43.85
N ALA A 355 -42.59 -0.39 45.07
CA ALA A 355 -41.55 -1.33 45.47
C ALA A 355 -42.01 -2.78 45.33
N PRO A 356 -41.15 -3.73 44.90
CA PRO A 356 -41.43 -5.14 44.99
C PRO A 356 -41.09 -5.68 46.39
N GLU A 357 -41.97 -6.54 46.89
CA GLU A 357 -41.87 -7.28 48.16
C GLU A 357 -40.63 -8.20 48.23
N ARG A 358 -40.07 -8.29 49.41
CA ARG A 358 -38.99 -9.22 49.77
C ARG A 358 -39.58 -10.63 49.86
N GLU A 359 -39.18 -11.53 49.03
CA GLU A 359 -39.41 -12.97 49.19
C GLU A 359 -38.15 -13.62 49.85
N GLY A 360 -38.48 -14.53 50.80
CA GLY A 360 -37.62 -14.99 51.86
C GLY A 360 -36.40 -15.81 51.46
N ALA A 361 -35.41 -15.76 52.33
CA ALA A 361 -34.22 -16.60 52.36
C ALA A 361 -34.58 -18.05 52.78
N PRO A 362 -34.00 -19.10 52.18
CA PRO A 362 -34.09 -20.44 52.75
C PRO A 362 -33.02 -20.67 53.83
N ASP A 363 -33.45 -21.37 54.89
CA ASP A 363 -32.66 -21.86 56.04
C ASP A 363 -31.52 -22.83 55.63
N PRO A 364 -30.45 -22.91 56.37
CA PRO A 364 -29.40 -23.88 56.18
C PRO A 364 -29.79 -25.24 56.76
N ALA A 365 -29.51 -26.31 55.99
CA ALA A 365 -29.62 -27.69 56.43
C ALA A 365 -28.48 -28.10 57.41
N PRO A 366 -28.75 -28.96 58.38
CA PRO A 366 -27.75 -29.43 59.35
C PRO A 366 -27.00 -30.67 58.83
N ASP A 367 -25.80 -30.88 59.43
CA ASP A 367 -24.81 -31.97 59.46
C ASP A 367 -23.94 -32.17 58.23
#